data_a227c899fa36fc56eae295cf66445d20
#
_entry.id   a227c899fa36fc56eae295cf66445d20
#
_cell.length_a   1.000
_cell.length_b   1.000
_cell.length_c   1.000
_cell.angle_alpha   90.00
_cell.angle_beta   90.00
_cell.angle_gamma   90.00
#
_symmetry.space_group_name_H-M   'P 1'
#
loop_
_entity.id
_entity.type
_entity.pdbx_description
1 polymer ?
#
loop_
_entity_poly.entity_id
_entity_poly.type
_entity_poly.pdbx_seq_one_letter_code
_entity_poly.pdbx_strand_id
1 'polypeptide(L)'
;ARLFSSSANSLLHLGYLIEQNGNTRGAYLGTGFDLRTDTYGAVRAGQGLYVTTHPKQANSQPLDVKEAQQQLVNAESLVDTLSEVSEQHHAEPLKPGYDALKKFVDATQDSVAGSASGGRTAGGGTGSANAFKEPVMLLGSPAGIALSTQQNVHVAADQHLNLVSGRSTHIASGKSLIASVADKLSLFVQNAGMKLFAGKGKVEIQAHSDNVEMTAQKTVKVLSSTATVEIAADKGIMLTSGGAYIRIQGGNIEIHAPGKVDVKGAQHLFNGPANMSYPLPPLPTGELLGKHSLRFAAFGADHVANDIGWVGKPFQIVDSANTVLHAGQIAADGRLPRAIVDQPDTLTLRIGSDTWQPHPVTTEQRVAGEEHEAETELSPDDDPFHIASEDRGGQFVDADHLATLITPTVLARILEGEA
;
A
#
# COMPACT_ATOMS: atom_id res chain seq x y z
N ALA A 1 0.95 37.77 -24.79
CA ALA A 1 0.68 38.58 -23.59
C ALA A 1 1.71 38.28 -22.52
N ARG A 2 2.01 39.25 -21.68
CA ARG A 2 2.97 39.14 -20.55
C ARG A 2 2.36 39.83 -19.32
N LEU A 3 2.29 39.08 -18.21
CA LEU A 3 2.04 39.59 -16.86
C LEU A 3 3.34 39.43 -16.08
N PHE A 4 3.82 40.51 -15.50
CA PHE A 4 5.10 40.51 -14.80
C PHE A 4 5.05 41.29 -13.49
N SER A 5 5.64 40.71 -12.46
CA SER A 5 5.93 41.39 -11.20
C SER A 5 7.43 41.36 -10.95
N SER A 6 8.04 42.49 -10.68
CA SER A 6 9.48 42.56 -10.36
C SER A 6 9.80 41.94 -9.00
N SER A 7 8.83 41.79 -8.13
CA SER A 7 8.97 41.02 -6.90
C SER A 7 9.14 39.54 -7.24
N ALA A 8 10.29 38.98 -6.92
CA ALA A 8 10.62 37.58 -7.19
C ALA A 8 10.55 37.17 -8.67
N ASN A 9 10.68 38.10 -9.62
CA ASN A 9 10.59 37.84 -11.06
C ASN A 9 9.41 36.97 -11.46
N SER A 10 8.25 37.16 -10.83
CA SER A 10 7.05 36.37 -11.10
C SER A 10 6.45 36.76 -12.45
N LEU A 11 6.23 35.78 -13.32
CA LEU A 11 5.95 36.01 -14.73
C LEU A 11 4.97 34.96 -15.27
N LEU A 12 3.98 35.45 -16.05
CA LEU A 12 3.20 34.63 -16.98
C LEU A 12 3.35 35.18 -18.40
N HIS A 13 4.02 34.42 -19.25
CA HIS A 13 4.06 34.67 -20.70
C HIS A 13 3.09 33.79 -21.46
N LEU A 14 2.43 34.34 -22.49
CA LEU A 14 1.46 33.64 -23.34
C LEU A 14 1.73 33.93 -24.82
N GLY A 15 1.71 32.89 -25.65
CA GLY A 15 1.79 32.97 -27.09
C GLY A 15 3.21 32.86 -27.63
N TYR A 16 3.62 33.78 -28.50
CA TYR A 16 4.96 33.84 -29.09
C TYR A 16 5.92 34.48 -28.08
N LEU A 17 6.86 33.69 -27.59
CA LEU A 17 7.77 34.06 -26.51
C LEU A 17 9.08 34.62 -27.10
N ILE A 18 9.47 35.78 -26.64
CA ILE A 18 10.71 36.44 -27.05
C ILE A 18 11.43 36.99 -25.82
N GLU A 19 12.74 37.04 -25.87
CA GLU A 19 13.54 37.85 -24.95
C GLU A 19 13.20 39.32 -25.12
N GLN A 20 13.06 40.05 -24.05
CA GLN A 20 12.73 41.47 -24.10
C GLN A 20 13.66 42.26 -23.20
N ASN A 21 14.50 43.07 -23.81
CA ASN A 21 15.39 44.05 -23.14
C ASN A 21 14.87 45.46 -23.36
N GLY A 22 14.14 45.99 -22.38
CA GLY A 22 13.46 47.28 -22.51
C GLY A 22 12.43 47.25 -23.66
N ASN A 23 12.59 48.12 -24.63
CA ASN A 23 11.73 48.19 -25.81
C ASN A 23 12.24 47.38 -27.03
N THR A 24 13.35 46.66 -26.87
CA THR A 24 13.95 45.91 -27.96
C THR A 24 13.51 44.43 -27.90
N ARG A 25 13.08 43.87 -29.04
CA ARG A 25 12.81 42.46 -29.20
C ARG A 25 14.13 41.71 -29.38
N GLY A 26 14.38 40.73 -28.51
CA GLY A 26 15.53 39.86 -28.50
C GLY A 26 15.25 38.51 -29.15
N ALA A 27 15.93 37.47 -28.68
CA ALA A 27 15.87 36.11 -29.21
C ALA A 27 14.49 35.47 -29.09
N TYR A 28 14.13 34.60 -30.01
CA TYR A 28 12.95 33.75 -29.91
C TYR A 28 13.15 32.66 -28.85
N LEU A 29 12.21 32.54 -27.91
CA LEU A 29 12.27 31.61 -26.79
C LEU A 29 11.30 30.42 -26.92
N GLY A 30 10.36 30.46 -27.88
CA GLY A 30 9.39 29.42 -28.09
C GLY A 30 7.96 29.94 -28.25
N THR A 31 7.00 29.02 -28.33
CA THR A 31 5.57 29.31 -28.40
C THR A 31 4.81 28.49 -27.36
N GLY A 32 3.85 29.11 -26.67
CA GLY A 32 3.06 28.46 -25.65
C GLY A 32 2.83 29.36 -24.44
N PHE A 33 2.98 28.80 -23.24
CA PHE A 33 2.99 29.58 -22.02
C PHE A 33 4.23 29.26 -21.15
N ASP A 34 4.66 30.26 -20.41
CA ASP A 34 5.74 30.14 -19.41
C ASP A 34 5.24 30.81 -18.12
N LEU A 35 5.09 30.01 -17.07
CA LEU A 35 4.74 30.45 -15.72
C LEU A 35 5.92 30.17 -14.80
N ARG A 36 6.55 31.21 -14.28
CA ARG A 36 7.72 31.08 -13.42
C ARG A 36 7.78 32.12 -12.31
N THR A 37 8.56 31.81 -11.29
CA THR A 37 8.94 32.70 -10.19
C THR A 37 10.29 32.23 -9.63
N ASP A 38 11.06 33.17 -9.08
CA ASP A 38 12.35 32.85 -8.42
C ASP A 38 12.15 32.40 -6.96
N THR A 39 10.91 32.40 -6.46
CA THR A 39 10.56 31.96 -5.10
C THR A 39 9.57 30.81 -5.11
N TYR A 40 8.52 30.88 -4.32
CA TYR A 40 7.58 29.77 -4.12
C TYR A 40 6.42 29.84 -5.11
N GLY A 41 6.04 28.69 -5.67
CA GLY A 41 4.86 28.53 -6.50
C GLY A 41 3.92 27.48 -5.94
N ALA A 42 2.60 27.66 -6.11
CA ALA A 42 1.60 26.66 -5.78
C ALA A 42 0.51 26.62 -6.85
N VAL A 43 0.14 25.41 -7.27
CA VAL A 43 -1.06 25.16 -8.08
C VAL A 43 -2.02 24.37 -7.21
N ARG A 44 -3.20 24.92 -6.94
CA ARG A 44 -4.20 24.33 -6.04
C ARG A 44 -5.56 24.33 -6.71
N ALA A 45 -6.26 23.19 -6.64
CA ALA A 45 -7.63 23.03 -7.11
C ALA A 45 -8.39 22.15 -6.13
N GLY A 46 -9.32 22.75 -5.37
CA GLY A 46 -10.02 22.08 -4.26
C GLY A 46 -10.97 20.95 -4.67
N GLN A 47 -11.37 20.89 -5.94
CA GLN A 47 -12.26 19.84 -6.47
C GLN A 47 -11.57 18.90 -7.45
N GLY A 48 -10.22 18.91 -7.50
CA GLY A 48 -9.41 18.06 -8.34
C GLY A 48 -8.59 18.80 -9.39
N LEU A 49 -7.55 18.14 -9.88
CA LEU A 49 -6.59 18.71 -10.85
C LEU A 49 -6.29 17.70 -11.96
N TYR A 50 -6.41 18.15 -13.21
CA TYR A 50 -5.98 17.39 -14.38
C TYR A 50 -4.81 18.07 -15.06
N VAL A 51 -3.69 17.37 -15.19
CA VAL A 51 -2.48 17.80 -15.93
C VAL A 51 -2.27 16.84 -17.09
N THR A 52 -2.24 17.35 -18.33
CA THR A 52 -2.18 16.47 -19.49
C THR A 52 -1.38 17.07 -20.65
N THR A 53 -0.82 16.18 -21.46
CA THR A 53 -0.27 16.48 -22.80
C THR A 53 -1.12 15.90 -23.94
N HIS A 54 -2.30 15.34 -23.63
CA HIS A 54 -3.26 14.98 -24.67
C HIS A 54 -3.77 16.24 -25.39
N PRO A 55 -3.71 16.27 -26.73
CA PRO A 55 -4.21 17.43 -27.48
C PRO A 55 -5.73 17.55 -27.33
N LYS A 56 -6.20 18.75 -27.02
CA LYS A 56 -7.62 19.07 -26.88
C LYS A 56 -8.00 20.22 -27.81
N GLN A 57 -9.25 20.21 -28.28
CA GLN A 57 -9.79 21.33 -29.05
C GLN A 57 -10.01 22.55 -28.11
N ALA A 58 -9.96 23.74 -28.69
CA ALA A 58 -10.08 25.00 -27.93
C ALA A 58 -11.43 25.13 -27.14
N ASN A 59 -12.47 24.41 -27.58
CA ASN A 59 -13.79 24.39 -26.96
C ASN A 59 -14.02 23.18 -26.07
N SER A 60 -13.00 22.33 -25.82
CA SER A 60 -13.14 21.21 -24.88
C SER A 60 -13.27 21.70 -23.44
N GLN A 61 -13.94 20.90 -22.63
CA GLN A 61 -14.11 21.20 -21.22
C GLN A 61 -12.78 21.03 -20.46
N PRO A 62 -12.51 21.80 -19.40
CA PRO A 62 -11.26 21.69 -18.62
C PRO A 62 -10.99 20.28 -18.08
N LEU A 63 -12.03 19.56 -17.63
CA LEU A 63 -11.93 18.19 -17.12
C LEU A 63 -12.38 17.15 -18.16
N ASP A 64 -12.07 17.33 -19.44
CA ASP A 64 -12.21 16.29 -20.44
C ASP A 64 -11.05 15.28 -20.32
N VAL A 65 -11.25 14.26 -19.49
CA VAL A 65 -10.23 13.26 -19.08
C VAL A 65 -10.35 11.94 -19.84
N LYS A 66 -11.16 11.86 -20.88
CA LYS A 66 -11.54 10.61 -21.56
C LYS A 66 -10.35 9.69 -21.91
N GLU A 67 -9.26 10.25 -22.43
CA GLU A 67 -8.10 9.45 -22.85
C GLU A 67 -7.34 8.88 -21.65
N ALA A 68 -7.10 9.69 -20.62
CA ALA A 68 -6.46 9.23 -19.38
C ALA A 68 -7.34 8.21 -18.66
N GLN A 69 -8.66 8.44 -18.62
CA GLN A 69 -9.63 7.51 -18.05
C GLN A 69 -9.62 6.17 -18.81
N GLN A 70 -9.58 6.17 -20.15
CA GLN A 70 -9.50 4.93 -20.92
C GLN A 70 -8.22 4.15 -20.61
N GLN A 71 -7.10 4.83 -20.35
CA GLN A 71 -5.87 4.15 -19.92
C GLN A 71 -6.04 3.48 -18.55
N LEU A 72 -6.74 4.12 -17.62
CA LEU A 72 -7.03 3.54 -16.30
C LEU A 72 -8.00 2.36 -16.40
N VAL A 73 -9.04 2.44 -17.23
CA VAL A 73 -9.97 1.33 -17.50
C VAL A 73 -9.24 0.13 -18.13
N ASN A 74 -8.30 0.37 -19.02
CA ASN A 74 -7.47 -0.70 -19.58
C ASN A 74 -6.58 -1.36 -18.51
N ALA A 75 -6.03 -0.56 -17.58
CA ALA A 75 -5.26 -1.06 -16.46
C ALA A 75 -6.14 -1.87 -15.48
N GLU A 76 -7.34 -1.39 -15.18
CA GLU A 76 -8.36 -2.08 -14.38
C GLU A 76 -8.68 -3.47 -14.97
N SER A 77 -9.00 -3.54 -16.27
CA SER A 77 -9.28 -4.79 -16.96
C SER A 77 -8.10 -5.77 -16.94
N LEU A 78 -6.87 -5.27 -17.03
CA LEU A 78 -5.67 -6.13 -16.92
C LEU A 78 -5.51 -6.70 -15.51
N VAL A 79 -5.71 -5.89 -14.48
CA VAL A 79 -5.61 -6.32 -13.07
C VAL A 79 -6.67 -7.38 -12.77
N ASP A 80 -7.91 -7.17 -13.23
CA ASP A 80 -9.02 -8.11 -13.07
C ASP A 80 -8.68 -9.48 -13.69
N THR A 81 -8.29 -9.49 -14.96
CA THR A 81 -7.91 -10.72 -15.66
C THR A 81 -6.76 -11.47 -14.96
N LEU A 82 -5.72 -10.74 -14.51
CA LEU A 82 -4.60 -11.37 -13.80
C LEU A 82 -5.00 -11.87 -12.41
N SER A 83 -5.92 -11.17 -11.75
CA SER A 83 -6.47 -11.58 -10.45
C SER A 83 -7.25 -12.89 -10.57
N GLU A 84 -8.15 -13.01 -11.54
CA GLU A 84 -8.89 -14.23 -11.81
C GLU A 84 -7.98 -15.43 -12.09
N VAL A 85 -6.95 -15.24 -12.93
CA VAL A 85 -6.00 -16.31 -13.22
C VAL A 85 -5.21 -16.72 -11.98
N SER A 86 -4.78 -15.75 -11.16
CA SER A 86 -4.09 -16.05 -9.90
C SER A 86 -4.95 -16.90 -8.97
N GLU A 87 -6.21 -16.54 -8.81
CA GLU A 87 -7.17 -17.28 -7.98
C GLU A 87 -7.41 -18.70 -8.47
N GLN A 88 -7.58 -18.90 -9.79
CA GLN A 88 -7.71 -20.24 -10.39
C GLN A 88 -6.51 -21.16 -10.11
N HIS A 89 -5.34 -20.58 -9.91
CA HIS A 89 -4.10 -21.29 -9.58
C HIS A 89 -3.78 -21.30 -8.09
N HIS A 90 -4.73 -20.93 -7.22
CA HIS A 90 -4.56 -20.86 -5.77
C HIS A 90 -3.44 -19.91 -5.33
N ALA A 91 -3.12 -18.91 -6.17
CA ALA A 91 -2.30 -17.78 -5.82
C ALA A 91 -3.15 -16.61 -5.30
N GLU A 92 -2.53 -15.64 -4.67
CA GLU A 92 -3.25 -14.50 -4.12
C GLU A 92 -3.87 -13.63 -5.23
N PRO A 93 -5.18 -13.30 -5.15
CA PRO A 93 -5.82 -12.38 -6.07
C PRO A 93 -5.34 -10.93 -5.86
N LEU A 94 -5.45 -10.12 -6.90
CA LEU A 94 -5.15 -8.68 -6.86
C LEU A 94 -6.38 -7.83 -6.52
N LYS A 95 -7.40 -8.44 -5.90
CA LYS A 95 -8.70 -7.81 -5.69
C LYS A 95 -8.65 -6.45 -4.98
N PRO A 96 -7.94 -6.25 -3.87
CA PRO A 96 -7.87 -4.95 -3.21
C PRO A 96 -7.32 -3.85 -4.12
N GLY A 97 -6.28 -4.15 -4.91
CA GLY A 97 -5.72 -3.24 -5.91
C GLY A 97 -6.69 -2.93 -7.05
N TYR A 98 -7.46 -3.92 -7.50
CA TYR A 98 -8.52 -3.76 -8.49
C TYR A 98 -9.62 -2.83 -7.99
N ASP A 99 -10.16 -3.10 -6.80
CA ASP A 99 -11.24 -2.31 -6.22
C ASP A 99 -10.82 -0.84 -6.01
N ALA A 100 -9.60 -0.61 -5.52
CA ALA A 100 -9.05 0.75 -5.37
C ALA A 100 -8.89 1.47 -6.71
N LEU A 101 -8.43 0.79 -7.76
CA LEU A 101 -8.30 1.37 -9.10
C LEU A 101 -9.67 1.70 -9.69
N LYS A 102 -10.63 0.80 -9.55
CA LYS A 102 -12.02 1.00 -9.99
C LYS A 102 -12.65 2.22 -9.32
N LYS A 103 -12.55 2.31 -8.00
CA LYS A 103 -13.02 3.47 -7.22
C LYS A 103 -12.40 4.77 -7.73
N PHE A 104 -11.10 4.77 -8.04
CA PHE A 104 -10.44 5.95 -8.61
C PHE A 104 -10.98 6.30 -10.01
N VAL A 105 -11.20 5.32 -10.88
CA VAL A 105 -11.81 5.53 -12.22
C VAL A 105 -13.21 6.15 -12.06
N ASP A 106 -14.02 5.60 -11.16
CA ASP A 106 -15.38 6.11 -10.89
C ASP A 106 -15.36 7.55 -10.34
N ALA A 107 -14.38 7.89 -9.52
CA ALA A 107 -14.20 9.24 -8.97
C ALA A 107 -13.92 10.30 -10.05
N THR A 108 -13.41 9.89 -11.22
CA THR A 108 -13.18 10.79 -12.36
C THR A 108 -14.43 11.04 -13.22
N GLN A 109 -15.56 10.42 -12.91
CA GLN A 109 -16.78 10.43 -13.73
C GLN A 109 -17.91 11.16 -13.02
N ASP A 110 -18.01 12.45 -13.24
CA ASP A 110 -19.13 13.25 -12.75
C ASP A 110 -19.44 14.42 -13.70
N SER A 111 -20.52 15.12 -13.43
CA SER A 111 -20.91 16.31 -14.18
C SER A 111 -21.62 17.31 -13.28
N VAL A 112 -21.32 18.59 -13.47
CA VAL A 112 -21.97 19.71 -12.78
C VAL A 112 -22.82 20.47 -13.75
N ALA A 113 -24.10 20.70 -13.39
CA ALA A 113 -25.03 21.47 -14.19
C ALA A 113 -24.65 22.94 -14.19
N GLY A 114 -24.72 23.56 -15.38
CA GLY A 114 -24.59 24.99 -15.53
C GLY A 114 -25.82 25.72 -14.93
N SER A 115 -25.60 26.90 -14.41
CA SER A 115 -26.70 27.76 -13.91
C SER A 115 -27.44 28.41 -15.08
N ALA A 116 -28.70 28.03 -15.31
CA ALA A 116 -29.52 28.57 -16.36
C ALA A 116 -30.07 29.97 -16.02
N SER A 117 -30.10 30.40 -14.78
CA SER A 117 -30.58 31.71 -14.34
C SER A 117 -29.39 32.60 -13.99
N GLY A 118 -29.31 33.73 -14.68
CA GLY A 118 -28.32 34.79 -14.45
C GLY A 118 -28.36 35.32 -13.03
N GLY A 119 -27.71 34.59 -12.11
CA GLY A 119 -27.27 35.18 -10.87
C GLY A 119 -26.12 36.16 -11.14
N ARG A 120 -25.60 36.82 -10.12
CA ARG A 120 -24.50 37.79 -10.17
C ARG A 120 -23.19 37.31 -10.85
N THR A 121 -23.14 36.07 -11.27
CA THR A 121 -22.05 35.48 -12.06
C THR A 121 -22.38 35.75 -13.53
N ALA A 122 -21.65 36.65 -14.15
CA ALA A 122 -21.77 36.93 -15.56
C ALA A 122 -21.61 35.68 -16.40
N GLY A 123 -22.60 35.31 -17.20
CA GLY A 123 -22.54 34.22 -18.16
C GLY A 123 -23.11 32.90 -17.63
N GLY A 124 -24.42 32.85 -17.34
CA GLY A 124 -25.13 31.58 -17.15
C GLY A 124 -24.96 30.68 -18.37
N GLY A 125 -24.30 29.54 -18.22
CA GLY A 125 -24.19 28.49 -19.24
C GLY A 125 -25.30 27.47 -19.10
N THR A 126 -25.84 27.00 -20.23
CA THR A 126 -26.78 25.86 -20.27
C THR A 126 -26.00 24.56 -20.44
N GLY A 127 -26.58 23.44 -19.96
CA GLY A 127 -25.95 22.10 -20.03
C GLY A 127 -25.14 21.73 -18.80
N SER A 128 -24.24 20.80 -18.95
CA SER A 128 -23.38 20.31 -17.87
C SER A 128 -21.91 20.33 -18.27
N ALA A 129 -21.02 20.44 -17.27
CA ALA A 129 -19.58 20.33 -17.43
C ALA A 129 -19.08 19.09 -16.72
N ASN A 130 -18.02 18.49 -17.25
CA ASN A 130 -17.34 17.38 -16.58
C ASN A 130 -16.83 17.80 -15.21
N ALA A 131 -16.95 16.93 -14.24
CA ALA A 131 -16.48 17.11 -12.87
C ALA A 131 -15.84 15.83 -12.34
N PHE A 132 -15.19 15.92 -11.21
CA PHE A 132 -14.78 14.78 -10.41
C PHE A 132 -15.72 14.64 -9.21
N LYS A 133 -16.05 13.39 -8.82
CA LYS A 133 -16.81 13.14 -7.59
C LYS A 133 -15.99 13.45 -6.34
N GLU A 134 -14.68 13.20 -6.42
CA GLU A 134 -13.72 13.41 -5.35
C GLU A 134 -12.56 14.29 -5.83
N PRO A 135 -11.84 14.99 -4.95
CA PRO A 135 -10.75 15.89 -5.31
C PRO A 135 -9.48 15.14 -5.73
N VAL A 136 -9.54 14.39 -6.82
CA VAL A 136 -8.41 13.60 -7.34
C VAL A 136 -7.43 14.44 -8.13
N MET A 137 -6.16 14.03 -8.17
CA MET A 137 -5.14 14.56 -9.07
C MET A 137 -4.82 13.51 -10.14
N LEU A 138 -5.05 13.87 -11.41
CA LEU A 138 -4.83 12.99 -12.55
C LEU A 138 -3.74 13.59 -13.46
N LEU A 139 -2.71 12.79 -13.75
CA LEU A 139 -1.67 13.10 -14.73
C LEU A 139 -1.80 12.14 -15.91
N GLY A 140 -1.98 12.66 -17.12
CA GLY A 140 -2.19 11.84 -18.31
C GLY A 140 -1.32 12.31 -19.48
N SER A 141 -0.68 11.36 -20.18
CA SER A 141 0.14 11.66 -21.36
C SER A 141 0.04 10.53 -22.38
N PRO A 142 -0.10 10.82 -23.69
CA PRO A 142 -0.07 9.81 -24.75
C PRO A 142 1.33 9.23 -24.99
N ALA A 143 2.40 9.94 -24.60
CA ALA A 143 3.77 9.55 -24.91
C ALA A 143 4.55 9.05 -23.71
N GLY A 144 4.30 9.60 -22.51
CA GLY A 144 4.96 9.16 -21.28
C GLY A 144 5.05 10.25 -20.23
N ILE A 145 5.34 9.81 -19.00
CA ILE A 145 5.59 10.65 -17.82
C ILE A 145 6.91 10.21 -17.22
N ALA A 146 7.83 11.15 -16.99
CA ALA A 146 9.10 10.91 -16.34
C ALA A 146 9.18 11.69 -15.01
N LEU A 147 9.65 11.01 -13.97
CA LEU A 147 10.02 11.63 -12.69
C LEU A 147 11.54 11.48 -12.54
N SER A 148 12.26 12.59 -12.43
CA SER A 148 13.72 12.60 -12.32
C SER A 148 14.17 13.60 -11.27
N THR A 149 15.13 13.19 -10.43
CA THR A 149 15.75 14.01 -9.43
C THR A 149 17.20 13.59 -9.21
N GLN A 150 18.06 14.51 -8.76
CA GLN A 150 19.43 14.18 -8.36
C GLN A 150 19.52 13.57 -6.96
N GLN A 151 18.41 13.54 -6.21
CA GLN A 151 18.39 13.04 -4.83
C GLN A 151 17.37 11.90 -4.67
N ASN A 152 16.24 12.14 -4.05
CA ASN A 152 15.30 11.11 -3.65
C ASN A 152 13.93 11.33 -4.29
N VAL A 153 13.26 10.24 -4.63
CA VAL A 153 11.82 10.20 -4.93
C VAL A 153 11.15 9.40 -3.82
N HIS A 154 10.20 10.00 -3.12
CA HIS A 154 9.38 9.36 -2.11
C HIS A 154 7.97 9.20 -2.66
N VAL A 155 7.46 7.96 -2.63
CA VAL A 155 6.06 7.65 -2.95
C VAL A 155 5.48 6.98 -1.71
N ALA A 156 4.43 7.56 -1.16
CA ALA A 156 3.75 7.05 0.02
C ALA A 156 2.23 7.09 -0.22
N ALA A 157 1.55 6.03 0.16
CA ALA A 157 0.10 5.92 0.16
C ALA A 157 -0.35 5.28 1.49
N ASP A 158 -1.42 5.78 2.06
CA ASP A 158 -1.96 5.24 3.31
C ASP A 158 -2.66 3.89 3.13
N GLN A 159 -3.17 3.64 1.92
CA GLN A 159 -3.87 2.39 1.59
C GLN A 159 -3.06 1.58 0.59
N HIS A 160 -3.26 1.76 -0.69
CA HIS A 160 -2.69 0.91 -1.73
C HIS A 160 -1.78 1.69 -2.68
N LEU A 161 -0.68 1.08 -3.09
CA LEU A 161 0.14 1.51 -4.20
C LEU A 161 0.00 0.50 -5.34
N ASN A 162 -0.72 0.87 -6.40
CA ASN A 162 -0.92 0.03 -7.58
C ASN A 162 0.06 0.42 -8.68
N LEU A 163 0.90 -0.53 -9.10
CA LEU A 163 1.79 -0.40 -10.24
C LEU A 163 1.33 -1.36 -11.34
N VAL A 164 0.66 -0.85 -12.35
CA VAL A 164 0.11 -1.65 -13.45
C VAL A 164 0.82 -1.31 -14.75
N SER A 165 1.36 -2.32 -15.43
CA SER A 165 2.03 -2.18 -16.70
C SER A 165 1.46 -3.17 -17.71
N GLY A 166 1.05 -2.69 -18.88
CA GLY A 166 0.53 -3.52 -19.97
C GLY A 166 1.58 -4.42 -20.64
N ARG A 167 2.87 -4.23 -20.33
CA ARG A 167 3.97 -5.05 -20.87
C ARG A 167 4.92 -5.50 -19.77
N SER A 168 5.89 -4.67 -19.41
CA SER A 168 6.97 -5.05 -18.49
C SER A 168 7.21 -3.97 -17.45
N THR A 169 7.45 -4.39 -16.22
CA THR A 169 7.97 -3.53 -15.16
C THR A 169 9.44 -3.86 -14.95
N HIS A 170 10.33 -2.87 -15.09
CA HIS A 170 11.76 -3.00 -14.89
C HIS A 170 12.16 -2.25 -13.62
N ILE A 171 12.82 -2.96 -12.69
CA ILE A 171 13.39 -2.38 -11.48
C ILE A 171 14.89 -2.62 -11.51
N ALA A 172 15.68 -1.55 -11.49
CA ALA A 172 17.13 -1.61 -11.44
C ALA A 172 17.65 -0.71 -10.32
N SER A 173 18.57 -1.22 -9.52
CA SER A 173 19.19 -0.49 -8.42
C SER A 173 20.69 -0.67 -8.47
N GLY A 174 21.45 0.43 -8.36
CA GLY A 174 22.92 0.40 -8.33
C GLY A 174 23.51 -0.26 -7.08
N LYS A 175 22.72 -0.44 -6.02
CA LYS A 175 23.17 -1.05 -4.77
C LYS A 175 22.27 -2.15 -4.29
N SER A 176 21.06 -1.82 -3.80
CA SER A 176 20.19 -2.77 -3.11
C SER A 176 18.73 -2.56 -3.50
N LEU A 177 18.01 -3.65 -3.63
CA LEU A 177 16.55 -3.69 -3.61
C LEU A 177 16.14 -4.40 -2.33
N ILE A 178 15.42 -3.71 -1.44
CA ILE A 178 14.97 -4.22 -0.15
C ILE A 178 13.46 -4.12 -0.11
N ALA A 179 12.80 -5.24 0.17
CA ALA A 179 11.37 -5.30 0.40
C ALA A 179 11.12 -5.90 1.79
N SER A 180 10.30 -5.24 2.60
CA SER A 180 9.86 -5.73 3.90
C SER A 180 8.34 -5.61 3.95
N VAL A 181 7.67 -6.71 4.26
CA VAL A 181 6.21 -6.80 4.32
C VAL A 181 5.81 -7.43 5.65
N ALA A 182 4.75 -6.92 6.25
CA ALA A 182 4.31 -7.39 7.56
C ALA A 182 3.57 -8.74 7.49
N ASP A 183 2.80 -8.96 6.43
CA ASP A 183 1.93 -10.13 6.31
C ASP A 183 2.49 -11.14 5.31
N LYS A 184 2.41 -10.89 4.03
CA LYS A 184 2.81 -11.89 3.02
C LYS A 184 3.46 -11.27 1.77
N LEU A 185 4.32 -12.03 1.12
CA LEU A 185 4.80 -11.78 -0.23
C LEU A 185 4.33 -12.92 -1.14
N SER A 186 3.50 -12.61 -2.13
CA SER A 186 3.05 -13.58 -3.14
C SER A 186 3.57 -13.18 -4.52
N LEU A 187 4.15 -14.14 -5.23
CA LEU A 187 4.67 -13.97 -6.58
C LEU A 187 4.09 -15.07 -7.48
N PHE A 188 3.23 -14.70 -8.41
CA PHE A 188 2.64 -15.62 -9.38
C PHE A 188 3.14 -15.30 -10.79
N VAL A 189 3.57 -16.34 -11.52
CA VAL A 189 4.04 -16.23 -12.91
C VAL A 189 3.31 -17.25 -13.78
N GLN A 190 2.44 -16.79 -14.65
CA GLN A 190 1.56 -17.63 -15.45
C GLN A 190 2.30 -18.52 -16.47
N ASN A 191 3.28 -18.01 -17.23
CA ASN A 191 3.79 -18.70 -18.41
C ASN A 191 5.29 -19.02 -18.41
N ALA A 192 6.15 -18.05 -18.14
CA ALA A 192 7.59 -18.18 -18.42
C ALA A 192 8.44 -18.65 -17.24
N GLY A 193 7.82 -18.85 -16.06
CA GLY A 193 8.50 -19.31 -14.85
C GLY A 193 9.29 -18.22 -14.13
N MET A 194 9.91 -18.60 -13.03
CA MET A 194 10.66 -17.73 -12.12
C MET A 194 12.13 -18.14 -12.09
N LYS A 195 13.04 -17.16 -12.07
CA LYS A 195 14.49 -17.37 -11.97
C LYS A 195 15.04 -16.54 -10.81
N LEU A 196 15.77 -17.19 -9.91
CA LEU A 196 16.49 -16.57 -8.81
C LEU A 196 17.97 -16.89 -8.93
N PHE A 197 18.80 -15.91 -9.19
CA PHE A 197 20.24 -16.09 -9.35
C PHE A 197 21.02 -15.16 -8.44
N ALA A 198 22.02 -15.70 -7.74
CA ALA A 198 23.07 -14.93 -7.08
C ALA A 198 24.38 -15.14 -7.84
N GLY A 199 24.95 -14.10 -8.45
CA GLY A 199 26.21 -14.18 -9.18
C GLY A 199 27.43 -14.41 -8.27
N LYS A 200 27.37 -13.86 -7.05
CA LYS A 200 28.32 -14.10 -5.96
C LYS A 200 27.53 -14.14 -4.65
N GLY A 201 28.01 -14.94 -3.72
CA GLY A 201 27.31 -15.14 -2.46
C GLY A 201 26.22 -16.21 -2.54
N LYS A 202 25.54 -16.43 -1.45
CA LYS A 202 24.53 -17.49 -1.28
C LYS A 202 23.12 -17.01 -1.58
N VAL A 203 22.24 -17.94 -1.91
CA VAL A 203 20.79 -17.77 -1.82
C VAL A 203 20.34 -18.44 -0.54
N GLU A 204 19.70 -17.72 0.36
CA GLU A 204 19.13 -18.24 1.60
C GLU A 204 17.61 -18.26 1.52
N ILE A 205 17.02 -19.40 1.89
CA ILE A 205 15.57 -19.58 2.03
C ILE A 205 15.34 -20.18 3.40
N GLN A 206 14.68 -19.45 4.29
CA GLN A 206 14.45 -19.86 5.67
C GLN A 206 12.99 -19.60 6.07
N ALA A 207 12.36 -20.58 6.72
CA ALA A 207 11.12 -20.40 7.46
C ALA A 207 11.44 -20.61 8.95
N HIS A 208 11.32 -19.57 9.77
CA HIS A 208 11.80 -19.60 11.16
C HIS A 208 10.85 -20.35 12.10
N SER A 209 9.56 -20.38 11.81
CA SER A 209 8.54 -20.99 12.67
C SER A 209 7.63 -21.99 11.96
N ASP A 210 7.81 -22.17 10.65
CA ASP A 210 6.96 -23.04 9.85
C ASP A 210 7.78 -23.77 8.77
N ASN A 211 7.12 -24.45 7.84
CA ASN A 211 7.71 -25.34 6.83
C ASN A 211 8.28 -24.57 5.63
N VAL A 212 9.25 -25.17 4.97
CA VAL A 212 9.62 -24.86 3.58
C VAL A 212 9.13 -26.02 2.71
N GLU A 213 8.19 -25.77 1.82
CA GLU A 213 7.63 -26.76 0.92
C GLU A 213 8.06 -26.51 -0.53
N MET A 214 8.55 -27.56 -1.19
CA MET A 214 8.95 -27.50 -2.59
C MET A 214 8.25 -28.61 -3.36
N THR A 215 7.31 -28.26 -4.22
CA THR A 215 6.52 -29.21 -5.02
C THR A 215 6.67 -28.95 -6.50
N ALA A 216 6.86 -29.98 -7.29
CA ALA A 216 6.88 -29.89 -8.75
C ALA A 216 6.11 -31.07 -9.38
N GLN A 217 5.32 -30.77 -10.39
CA GLN A 217 4.61 -31.82 -11.15
C GLN A 217 5.57 -32.80 -11.82
N LYS A 218 6.76 -32.34 -12.26
CA LYS A 218 7.74 -33.17 -12.97
C LYS A 218 8.91 -33.52 -12.04
N THR A 219 9.99 -32.81 -12.13
CA THR A 219 11.24 -33.18 -11.44
C THR A 219 11.70 -32.05 -10.53
N VAL A 220 12.04 -32.38 -9.29
CA VAL A 220 12.87 -31.53 -8.41
C VAL A 220 14.32 -32.06 -8.51
N LYS A 221 15.27 -31.15 -8.86
CA LYS A 221 16.69 -31.45 -8.91
C LYS A 221 17.43 -30.65 -7.83
N VAL A 222 18.18 -31.33 -7.00
CA VAL A 222 19.09 -30.71 -6.03
C VAL A 222 20.51 -31.19 -6.36
N LEU A 223 21.37 -30.30 -6.84
CA LEU A 223 22.69 -30.61 -7.34
C LEU A 223 23.73 -29.67 -6.73
N SER A 224 24.87 -30.22 -6.32
CA SER A 224 26.08 -29.47 -6.01
C SER A 224 27.18 -29.89 -7.00
N SER A 225 27.78 -28.93 -7.72
CA SER A 225 28.75 -29.24 -8.79
C SER A 225 30.17 -29.51 -8.26
N THR A 226 30.54 -28.96 -7.12
CA THR A 226 31.93 -28.99 -6.62
C THR A 226 32.04 -29.39 -5.16
N ALA A 227 30.92 -29.50 -4.44
CA ALA A 227 30.90 -29.82 -3.02
C ALA A 227 29.79 -30.85 -2.71
N THR A 228 29.43 -31.00 -1.45
CA THR A 228 28.41 -31.94 -0.97
C THR A 228 26.99 -31.38 -1.06
N VAL A 229 26.01 -32.27 -1.09
CA VAL A 229 24.60 -31.97 -0.72
C VAL A 229 24.42 -32.55 0.69
N GLU A 230 24.15 -31.71 1.67
CA GLU A 230 23.91 -32.06 3.05
C GLU A 230 22.44 -32.04 3.37
N ILE A 231 21.90 -33.14 3.90
CA ILE A 231 20.50 -33.25 4.33
C ILE A 231 20.53 -33.73 5.78
N ALA A 232 20.09 -32.87 6.69
CA ALA A 232 20.09 -33.17 8.11
C ALA A 232 18.75 -32.77 8.72
N ALA A 233 18.25 -33.55 9.67
CA ALA A 233 17.05 -33.30 10.43
C ALA A 233 17.19 -33.84 11.85
N ASP A 234 16.67 -33.11 12.83
CA ASP A 234 16.69 -33.52 14.24
C ASP A 234 15.88 -34.80 14.47
N LYS A 235 14.71 -34.93 13.91
CA LYS A 235 13.77 -36.03 14.18
C LYS A 235 13.85 -37.18 13.19
N GLY A 236 14.18 -36.94 11.94
CA GLY A 236 14.31 -38.00 10.96
C GLY A 236 14.23 -37.52 9.50
N ILE A 237 14.72 -38.41 8.62
CA ILE A 237 14.70 -38.20 7.16
C ILE A 237 13.95 -39.38 6.54
N MET A 238 13.04 -39.12 5.63
CA MET A 238 12.28 -40.10 4.87
C MET A 238 12.48 -39.89 3.37
N LEU A 239 12.99 -40.93 2.69
CA LEU A 239 13.07 -41.00 1.22
C LEU A 239 12.15 -42.11 0.75
N THR A 240 11.16 -41.83 -0.06
CA THR A 240 10.16 -42.82 -0.49
C THR A 240 9.82 -42.73 -1.97
N SER A 241 9.59 -43.86 -2.61
CA SER A 241 9.08 -43.96 -3.97
C SER A 241 8.45 -45.33 -4.23
N GLY A 242 7.25 -45.40 -4.80
CA GLY A 242 6.58 -46.65 -5.19
C GLY A 242 6.41 -47.67 -4.05
N GLY A 243 6.27 -47.22 -2.81
CA GLY A 243 6.15 -48.09 -1.63
C GLY A 243 7.49 -48.53 -1.05
N ALA A 244 8.60 -48.32 -1.74
CA ALA A 244 9.95 -48.49 -1.16
C ALA A 244 10.37 -47.23 -0.40
N TYR A 245 11.13 -47.39 0.71
CA TYR A 245 11.60 -46.26 1.47
C TYR A 245 12.92 -46.52 2.18
N ILE A 246 13.66 -45.43 2.43
CA ILE A 246 14.75 -45.36 3.38
C ILE A 246 14.33 -44.38 4.48
N ARG A 247 14.33 -44.86 5.73
CA ARG A 247 14.02 -44.04 6.90
C ARG A 247 15.23 -43.99 7.83
N ILE A 248 15.66 -42.79 8.17
CA ILE A 248 16.69 -42.54 9.15
C ILE A 248 16.02 -41.88 10.35
N GLN A 249 15.90 -42.55 11.47
CA GLN A 249 15.18 -42.03 12.64
C GLN A 249 15.66 -42.74 13.92
N GLY A 250 15.81 -42.00 15.03
CA GLY A 250 16.14 -42.54 16.34
C GLY A 250 17.40 -43.38 16.36
N GLY A 251 18.42 -43.02 15.56
CA GLY A 251 19.69 -43.75 15.45
C GLY A 251 19.64 -45.01 14.57
N ASN A 252 18.49 -45.28 13.92
CA ASN A 252 18.33 -46.46 13.05
C ASN A 252 18.25 -46.03 11.58
N ILE A 253 18.68 -46.89 10.67
CA ILE A 253 18.49 -46.80 9.24
C ILE A 253 17.68 -48.01 8.81
N GLU A 254 16.51 -47.80 8.26
CA GLU A 254 15.61 -48.83 7.76
C GLU A 254 15.51 -48.73 6.23
N ILE A 255 15.73 -49.86 5.55
CA ILE A 255 15.60 -49.94 4.08
C ILE A 255 14.54 -51.01 3.78
N HIS A 256 13.43 -50.59 3.25
CA HIS A 256 12.29 -51.47 2.93
C HIS A 256 11.85 -51.32 1.49
N ALA A 257 11.49 -52.42 0.86
CA ALA A 257 10.90 -52.44 -0.48
C ALA A 257 9.88 -53.58 -0.62
N PRO A 258 8.76 -53.34 -1.31
CA PRO A 258 7.79 -54.44 -1.66
C PRO A 258 8.39 -55.44 -2.66
N GLY A 259 9.43 -55.02 -3.37
CA GLY A 259 10.14 -55.88 -4.33
C GLY A 259 11.57 -56.18 -3.88
N LYS A 260 12.50 -56.22 -4.81
CA LYS A 260 13.90 -56.58 -4.59
C LYS A 260 14.71 -55.41 -4.08
N VAL A 261 15.56 -55.63 -3.08
CA VAL A 261 16.68 -54.74 -2.70
C VAL A 261 17.97 -55.33 -3.30
N ASP A 262 18.64 -54.65 -4.22
CA ASP A 262 19.86 -55.05 -4.87
C ASP A 262 21.01 -54.16 -4.39
N VAL A 263 21.95 -54.77 -3.67
CA VAL A 263 23.13 -54.10 -3.11
C VAL A 263 24.38 -54.64 -3.80
N LYS A 264 25.08 -53.78 -4.55
CA LYS A 264 26.29 -54.14 -5.28
C LYS A 264 27.47 -53.28 -4.79
N GLY A 265 28.55 -53.88 -4.47
CA GLY A 265 29.78 -53.23 -4.04
C GLY A 265 30.97 -54.17 -4.16
N ALA A 266 32.18 -53.65 -4.30
CA ALA A 266 33.40 -54.45 -4.32
C ALA A 266 33.63 -55.17 -2.99
N GLN A 267 33.19 -54.59 -1.89
CA GLN A 267 33.23 -55.16 -0.54
C GLN A 267 32.00 -54.73 0.25
N HIS A 268 31.53 -55.57 1.16
CA HIS A 268 30.49 -55.29 2.12
C HIS A 268 31.07 -55.40 3.54
N LEU A 269 31.15 -54.30 4.26
CA LEU A 269 31.69 -54.25 5.62
C LEU A 269 30.58 -53.97 6.62
N PHE A 270 30.42 -54.84 7.62
CA PHE A 270 29.50 -54.67 8.74
C PHE A 270 30.34 -54.53 10.03
N ASN A 271 30.50 -53.29 10.51
CA ASN A 271 31.25 -52.95 11.70
C ASN A 271 30.33 -52.71 12.90
N GLY A 272 30.91 -52.58 14.09
CA GLY A 272 30.15 -52.23 15.29
C GLY A 272 29.54 -50.82 15.23
N PRO A 273 28.71 -50.46 16.23
CA PRO A 273 28.00 -49.19 16.25
C PRO A 273 28.94 -47.98 16.24
N ALA A 274 28.56 -46.95 15.48
CA ALA A 274 29.22 -45.65 15.44
C ALA A 274 28.19 -44.54 15.45
N ASN A 275 28.54 -43.36 15.94
CA ASN A 275 27.70 -42.18 15.90
C ASN A 275 28.46 -40.97 15.36
N MET A 276 27.73 -40.02 14.82
CA MET A 276 28.23 -38.72 14.37
C MET A 276 27.27 -37.63 14.82
N SER A 277 27.81 -36.58 15.43
CA SER A 277 27.02 -35.39 15.74
C SER A 277 27.09 -34.38 14.59
N TYR A 278 25.94 -33.92 14.11
CA TYR A 278 25.82 -32.87 13.10
C TYR A 278 25.11 -31.69 13.72
N PRO A 279 25.79 -30.56 13.94
CA PRO A 279 25.14 -29.38 14.51
C PRO A 279 24.20 -28.71 13.47
N LEU A 280 22.92 -28.64 13.79
CA LEU A 280 21.98 -27.85 12.98
C LEU A 280 22.18 -26.37 13.32
N PRO A 281 22.14 -25.48 12.31
CA PRO A 281 22.21 -24.03 12.54
C PRO A 281 21.02 -23.57 13.35
N PRO A 282 21.22 -22.75 14.41
CA PRO A 282 20.09 -22.11 15.09
C PRO A 282 19.41 -21.12 14.15
N LEU A 283 18.10 -21.17 14.08
CA LEU A 283 17.31 -20.16 13.39
C LEU A 283 17.12 -18.95 14.32
N PRO A 284 17.08 -17.71 13.76
CA PRO A 284 16.79 -16.53 14.55
C PRO A 284 15.43 -16.65 15.24
N THR A 285 15.41 -16.38 16.54
CA THR A 285 14.20 -16.36 17.38
C THR A 285 13.79 -14.93 17.75
N GLY A 286 14.16 -13.94 16.93
CA GLY A 286 13.78 -12.55 17.13
C GLY A 286 12.26 -12.40 17.11
N GLU A 287 11.73 -11.58 18.02
CA GLU A 287 10.33 -11.17 17.97
C GLU A 287 10.07 -10.45 16.65
N LEU A 288 9.03 -10.87 15.94
CA LEU A 288 8.56 -10.18 14.75
C LEU A 288 7.95 -8.85 15.19
N LEU A 289 8.17 -7.79 14.40
CA LEU A 289 7.60 -6.47 14.67
C LEU A 289 6.11 -6.58 14.94
N GLY A 290 5.72 -5.97 16.03
CA GLY A 290 4.40 -5.67 16.56
C GLY A 290 3.24 -6.44 15.98
N LYS A 291 2.79 -7.44 16.72
CA LYS A 291 1.59 -8.20 16.36
C LYS A 291 0.31 -7.38 16.45
N HIS A 292 0.38 -6.18 17.03
CA HIS A 292 -0.76 -5.34 17.29
C HIS A 292 -0.55 -3.95 16.70
N SER A 293 -1.47 -3.50 15.89
CA SER A 293 -1.45 -2.14 15.37
C SER A 293 -2.82 -1.48 15.54
N LEU A 294 -2.82 -0.19 15.83
CA LEU A 294 -4.02 0.59 16.05
C LEU A 294 -3.90 1.91 15.30
N ARG A 295 -4.93 2.28 14.56
CA ARG A 295 -5.04 3.60 13.95
C ARG A 295 -6.19 4.35 14.60
N PHE A 296 -5.94 5.57 15.02
CA PHE A 296 -6.95 6.48 15.51
C PHE A 296 -7.41 7.42 14.39
N ALA A 297 -8.70 7.74 14.39
CA ALA A 297 -9.25 8.86 13.66
C ALA A 297 -9.82 9.87 14.67
N ALA A 298 -9.46 11.14 14.52
CA ALA A 298 -9.92 12.17 15.45
C ALA A 298 -11.38 12.58 15.19
N PHE A 299 -11.87 12.40 13.95
CA PHE A 299 -13.25 12.68 13.55
C PHE A 299 -13.62 11.94 12.26
N GLY A 300 -14.92 11.82 11.98
CA GLY A 300 -15.50 11.10 10.86
C GLY A 300 -15.49 11.85 9.52
N ALA A 301 -15.63 11.11 8.39
CA ALA A 301 -15.68 11.70 7.05
C ALA A 301 -16.84 12.69 6.88
N ASP A 302 -17.92 12.47 7.62
CA ASP A 302 -19.11 13.31 7.59
C ASP A 302 -18.98 14.60 8.41
N HIS A 303 -17.93 14.70 9.21
CA HIS A 303 -17.64 15.92 9.98
C HIS A 303 -16.71 16.83 9.18
N VAL A 304 -17.19 18.01 8.88
CA VAL A 304 -16.33 19.07 8.33
C VAL A 304 -15.28 19.41 9.40
N ALA A 305 -14.02 19.29 9.04
CA ALA A 305 -12.89 19.48 9.95
C ALA A 305 -12.93 20.75 10.82
N ASN A 306 -13.65 21.78 10.36
CA ASN A 306 -13.81 23.05 11.06
C ASN A 306 -14.88 23.02 12.15
N ASP A 307 -15.79 22.05 12.15
CA ASP A 307 -16.93 22.05 13.08
C ASP A 307 -16.55 21.59 14.48
N ILE A 308 -15.49 20.79 14.62
CA ILE A 308 -15.02 20.25 15.91
C ILE A 308 -13.77 20.98 16.44
N GLY A 309 -13.19 21.88 15.67
CA GLY A 309 -12.05 22.69 16.10
C GLY A 309 -10.78 21.88 16.46
N TRP A 310 -10.66 20.64 15.99
CA TRP A 310 -9.53 19.76 16.29
C TRP A 310 -8.40 19.84 15.27
N VAL A 311 -8.65 20.31 14.08
CA VAL A 311 -7.61 20.48 13.05
C VAL A 311 -6.54 21.45 13.54
N GLY A 312 -5.29 21.03 13.44
CA GLY A 312 -4.14 21.79 13.93
C GLY A 312 -3.89 21.67 15.43
N LYS A 313 -4.77 21.02 16.22
CA LYS A 313 -4.47 20.74 17.62
C LYS A 313 -3.35 19.70 17.75
N PRO A 314 -2.46 19.86 18.74
CA PRO A 314 -1.43 18.86 19.00
C PRO A 314 -2.06 17.56 19.52
N PHE A 315 -1.50 16.42 19.13
CA PHE A 315 -1.85 15.12 19.64
C PHE A 315 -0.63 14.33 20.09
N GLN A 316 -0.83 13.37 20.96
CA GLN A 316 0.13 12.32 21.32
C GLN A 316 -0.61 10.98 21.45
N ILE A 317 -0.01 9.92 20.91
CA ILE A 317 -0.41 8.54 21.18
C ILE A 317 0.64 7.96 22.13
N VAL A 318 0.20 7.50 23.28
CA VAL A 318 1.08 6.95 24.33
C VAL A 318 0.65 5.53 24.70
N ASP A 319 1.61 4.70 25.07
CA ASP A 319 1.38 3.36 25.60
C ASP A 319 0.99 3.37 27.08
N SER A 320 0.74 2.21 27.67
CA SER A 320 0.41 2.05 29.10
C SER A 320 1.55 2.49 30.02
N ALA A 321 2.78 2.48 29.55
CA ALA A 321 3.96 2.98 30.25
C ALA A 321 4.15 4.50 30.11
N ASN A 322 3.22 5.18 29.44
CA ASN A 322 3.28 6.61 29.14
C ASN A 322 4.40 7.01 28.16
N THR A 323 4.91 6.06 27.36
CA THR A 323 5.89 6.33 26.30
C THR A 323 5.16 6.90 25.09
N VAL A 324 5.67 7.99 24.54
CA VAL A 324 5.09 8.62 23.36
C VAL A 324 5.47 7.80 22.12
N LEU A 325 4.49 7.14 21.52
CA LEU A 325 4.65 6.40 20.26
C LEU A 325 4.58 7.34 19.05
N HIS A 326 3.62 8.26 19.06
CA HIS A 326 3.47 9.28 18.02
C HIS A 326 3.06 10.61 18.62
N ALA A 327 3.52 11.71 18.03
CA ALA A 327 3.11 13.07 18.34
C ALA A 327 3.08 13.92 17.08
N GLY A 328 2.17 14.89 17.00
CA GLY A 328 2.03 15.79 15.85
C GLY A 328 0.85 16.71 16.00
N GLN A 329 0.35 17.21 14.89
CA GLN A 329 -0.88 18.00 14.81
C GLN A 329 -1.91 17.26 13.94
N ILE A 330 -3.18 17.34 14.34
CA ILE A 330 -4.28 16.70 13.62
C ILE A 330 -4.43 17.36 12.25
N ALA A 331 -4.33 16.56 11.20
CA ALA A 331 -4.52 17.00 9.82
C ALA A 331 -6.02 17.22 9.50
N ALA A 332 -6.28 17.84 8.35
CA ALA A 332 -7.66 18.14 7.91
C ALA A 332 -8.52 16.90 7.66
N ASP A 333 -7.90 15.74 7.40
CA ASP A 333 -8.57 14.45 7.21
C ASP A 333 -8.84 13.71 8.51
N GLY A 334 -8.41 14.23 9.66
CA GLY A 334 -8.60 13.64 10.98
C GLY A 334 -7.82 12.36 11.26
N ARG A 335 -7.11 11.82 10.28
CA ARG A 335 -6.36 10.55 10.43
C ARG A 335 -5.07 10.76 11.20
N LEU A 336 -4.82 9.89 12.16
CA LEU A 336 -3.60 9.89 12.94
C LEU A 336 -2.66 8.76 12.46
N PRO A 337 -1.35 8.83 12.75
CA PRO A 337 -0.43 7.75 12.44
C PRO A 337 -0.85 6.43 13.09
N ARG A 338 -0.57 5.31 12.41
CA ARG A 338 -0.78 3.98 12.97
C ARG A 338 0.23 3.72 14.08
N ALA A 339 -0.24 3.41 15.27
CA ALA A 339 0.59 2.98 16.37
C ALA A 339 0.79 1.46 16.30
N ILE A 340 2.03 0.99 16.44
CA ILE A 340 2.42 -0.42 16.40
C ILE A 340 3.06 -0.76 17.75
N VAL A 341 2.61 -1.84 18.38
CA VAL A 341 3.11 -2.33 19.66
C VAL A 341 3.38 -3.84 19.61
N ASP A 342 4.40 -4.29 20.31
CA ASP A 342 4.85 -5.69 20.28
C ASP A 342 3.95 -6.63 21.11
N GLN A 343 3.26 -6.10 22.10
CA GLN A 343 2.33 -6.82 22.96
C GLN A 343 1.00 -6.07 23.00
N PRO A 344 -0.12 -6.77 23.26
CA PRO A 344 -1.40 -6.11 23.52
C PRO A 344 -1.22 -5.05 24.60
N ASP A 345 -1.53 -3.80 24.28
CA ASP A 345 -1.36 -2.69 25.20
C ASP A 345 -2.54 -1.71 25.10
N THR A 346 -2.77 -0.96 26.18
CA THR A 346 -3.76 0.11 26.19
C THR A 346 -3.12 1.37 25.65
N LEU A 347 -3.53 1.79 24.46
CA LEU A 347 -3.07 3.04 23.86
C LEU A 347 -3.98 4.19 24.30
N THR A 348 -3.38 5.30 24.65
CA THR A 348 -4.08 6.52 25.05
C THR A 348 -3.80 7.61 24.01
N LEU A 349 -4.87 8.18 23.43
CA LEU A 349 -4.80 9.35 22.58
C LEU A 349 -4.99 10.61 23.43
N ARG A 350 -4.05 11.55 23.35
CA ARG A 350 -4.14 12.88 23.96
C ARG A 350 -4.30 13.91 22.87
N ILE A 351 -5.29 14.80 23.00
CA ILE A 351 -5.53 15.90 22.07
C ILE A 351 -5.55 17.20 22.86
N GLY A 352 -4.64 18.10 22.56
CA GLY A 352 -4.46 19.31 23.35
C GLY A 352 -4.00 18.97 24.76
N SER A 353 -4.77 19.41 25.78
CA SER A 353 -4.57 19.06 27.19
C SER A 353 -5.37 17.83 27.64
N ASP A 354 -6.23 17.31 26.78
CA ASP A 354 -7.18 16.24 27.15
C ASP A 354 -6.63 14.84 26.86
N THR A 355 -7.11 13.87 27.63
CA THR A 355 -6.68 12.47 27.52
C THR A 355 -7.87 11.58 27.15
N TRP A 356 -7.70 10.76 26.12
CA TRP A 356 -8.71 9.88 25.57
C TRP A 356 -8.22 8.44 25.62
N GLN A 357 -9.09 7.54 26.06
CA GLN A 357 -8.84 6.10 25.95
C GLN A 357 -9.91 5.50 25.03
N PRO A 358 -9.53 4.92 23.90
CA PRO A 358 -10.49 4.22 23.05
C PRO A 358 -10.97 2.96 23.77
N HIS A 359 -12.27 2.70 23.71
CA HIS A 359 -12.84 1.43 24.09
C HIS A 359 -13.06 0.60 22.82
N PRO A 360 -12.27 -0.45 22.59
CA PRO A 360 -12.50 -1.32 21.46
C PRO A 360 -13.84 -2.03 21.64
N VAL A 361 -14.69 -1.96 20.62
CA VAL A 361 -15.94 -2.70 20.56
C VAL A 361 -15.69 -4.01 19.83
N THR A 362 -15.84 -5.14 20.51
CA THR A 362 -15.75 -6.45 19.88
C THR A 362 -17.03 -6.76 19.10
N THR A 363 -16.92 -7.58 18.06
CA THR A 363 -18.07 -8.00 17.24
C THR A 363 -19.21 -8.59 18.08
N GLU A 364 -18.90 -9.25 19.19
CA GLU A 364 -19.90 -9.82 20.11
C GLU A 364 -20.68 -8.75 20.87
N GLN A 365 -20.11 -7.59 21.11
CA GLN A 365 -20.80 -6.47 21.75
C GLN A 365 -21.71 -5.71 20.78
N ARG A 366 -21.44 -5.77 19.48
CA ARG A 366 -22.30 -5.20 18.43
C ARG A 366 -23.66 -5.89 18.31
N VAL A 367 -23.73 -7.20 18.59
CA VAL A 367 -24.96 -8.00 18.41
C VAL A 367 -25.95 -7.80 19.58
N ALA A 368 -25.52 -7.27 20.71
CA ALA A 368 -26.33 -7.17 21.92
C ALA A 368 -27.14 -5.86 22.04
N GLY A 369 -27.07 -4.94 21.14
CA GLY A 369 -27.59 -3.60 21.39
C GLY A 369 -28.44 -2.89 20.35
N GLU A 370 -28.52 -3.28 19.08
CA GLU A 370 -29.42 -2.59 18.14
C GLU A 370 -29.68 -3.41 16.89
N GLU A 371 -30.96 -3.62 16.58
CA GLU A 371 -31.46 -4.00 15.28
C GLU A 371 -31.29 -2.78 14.33
N HIS A 372 -30.12 -2.60 13.75
CA HIS A 372 -29.96 -1.75 12.58
C HIS A 372 -29.86 -2.64 11.34
N GLU A 373 -30.68 -2.29 10.34
CA GLU A 373 -30.76 -2.88 9.02
C GLU A 373 -29.35 -3.08 8.46
N ALA A 374 -29.16 -4.20 7.77
CA ALA A 374 -27.91 -4.65 7.20
C ALA A 374 -27.19 -3.54 6.43
N GLU A 375 -26.34 -2.81 7.12
CA GLU A 375 -25.31 -2.05 6.45
C GLU A 375 -24.32 -3.05 5.84
N THR A 376 -24.09 -2.90 4.57
CA THR A 376 -23.04 -3.57 3.83
C THR A 376 -21.78 -3.55 4.66
N GLU A 377 -21.25 -4.71 5.01
CA GLU A 377 -19.95 -4.83 5.68
C GLU A 377 -18.90 -4.09 4.84
N LEU A 378 -18.60 -2.85 5.25
CA LEU A 378 -17.46 -2.14 4.71
C LEU A 378 -16.22 -2.91 5.16
N SER A 379 -15.35 -3.20 4.20
CA SER A 379 -14.05 -3.78 4.48
C SER A 379 -13.32 -2.92 5.53
N PRO A 380 -12.59 -3.53 6.47
CA PRO A 380 -11.77 -2.80 7.44
C PRO A 380 -10.88 -1.71 6.83
N ASP A 381 -10.52 -1.87 5.56
CA ASP A 381 -9.65 -0.94 4.85
C ASP A 381 -10.40 0.26 4.23
N ASP A 382 -11.74 0.19 4.12
CA ASP A 382 -12.55 1.22 3.46
C ASP A 382 -13.17 2.23 4.45
N ASP A 383 -13.17 1.92 5.75
CA ASP A 383 -13.71 2.82 6.78
C ASP A 383 -12.63 3.76 7.32
N PRO A 384 -12.69 5.07 7.03
CA PRO A 384 -11.72 6.04 7.53
C PRO A 384 -11.73 6.20 9.05
N PHE A 385 -12.74 5.66 9.74
CA PHE A 385 -12.92 5.74 11.19
C PHE A 385 -12.56 4.46 11.92
N HIS A 386 -12.02 3.54 11.17
CA HIS A 386 -11.75 2.24 11.65
C HIS A 386 -10.53 2.23 12.56
N ILE A 387 -10.72 1.80 13.79
CA ILE A 387 -9.64 1.40 14.67
C ILE A 387 -9.58 -0.12 14.62
N ALA A 388 -8.64 -0.64 13.84
CA ALA A 388 -8.42 -2.08 13.72
C ALA A 388 -7.20 -2.50 14.54
N SER A 389 -7.37 -3.52 15.34
CA SER A 389 -6.26 -4.31 15.86
C SER A 389 -5.97 -5.40 14.82
N GLU A 390 -4.72 -5.54 14.40
CA GLU A 390 -4.30 -6.58 13.46
C GLU A 390 -4.30 -7.97 14.10
N ASP A 391 -4.66 -8.06 15.36
CA ASP A 391 -4.84 -9.35 16.00
C ASP A 391 -6.18 -9.97 15.57
N ARG A 392 -6.16 -11.23 15.24
CA ARG A 392 -7.20 -12.06 14.58
C ARG A 392 -8.60 -12.03 15.18
N GLY A 393 -8.84 -11.19 16.15
CA GLY A 393 -10.13 -10.97 16.78
C GLY A 393 -10.84 -9.68 16.34
N GLY A 394 -10.39 -9.02 15.28
CA GLY A 394 -10.99 -7.83 14.65
C GLY A 394 -11.75 -6.94 15.63
N GLN A 395 -11.06 -6.03 16.28
CA GLN A 395 -11.71 -5.02 17.11
C GLN A 395 -11.90 -3.76 16.26
N PHE A 396 -13.13 -3.40 15.99
CA PHE A 396 -13.47 -2.25 15.17
C PHE A 396 -14.12 -1.18 16.02
N VAL A 397 -13.68 0.07 15.89
CA VAL A 397 -14.38 1.23 16.42
C VAL A 397 -14.56 2.22 15.28
N ASP A 398 -15.78 2.44 14.84
CA ASP A 398 -16.11 3.47 13.87
C ASP A 398 -16.30 4.84 14.54
N ALA A 399 -16.44 5.88 13.75
CA ALA A 399 -16.55 7.25 14.26
C ALA A 399 -17.85 7.50 15.01
N ASP A 400 -18.94 6.87 14.62
CA ASP A 400 -20.22 7.03 15.28
C ASP A 400 -20.16 6.41 16.69
N HIS A 401 -19.42 5.31 16.83
CA HIS A 401 -19.14 4.73 18.14
C HIS A 401 -18.21 5.58 19.00
N LEU A 402 -17.20 6.21 18.41
CA LEU A 402 -16.38 7.20 19.13
C LEU A 402 -17.22 8.39 19.59
N ALA A 403 -18.10 8.89 18.75
CA ALA A 403 -19.01 9.98 19.12
C ALA A 403 -19.99 9.60 20.26
N THR A 404 -20.42 8.33 20.32
CA THR A 404 -21.28 7.83 21.39
C THR A 404 -20.53 7.51 22.68
N LEU A 405 -19.25 7.20 22.60
CA LEU A 405 -18.38 6.95 23.78
C LEU A 405 -17.89 8.25 24.42
N ILE A 406 -17.91 9.35 23.67
CA ILE A 406 -17.59 10.67 24.18
C ILE A 406 -18.85 11.23 24.83
N THR A 407 -18.90 11.26 26.13
CA THR A 407 -20.02 11.90 26.83
C THR A 407 -20.07 13.39 26.45
N PRO A 408 -21.28 13.99 26.32
CA PRO A 408 -21.43 15.42 26.00
C PRO A 408 -20.61 16.34 26.92
N THR A 409 -20.39 15.93 28.16
CA THR A 409 -19.58 16.66 29.15
C THR A 409 -18.10 16.69 28.79
N VAL A 410 -17.57 15.62 28.19
CA VAL A 410 -16.16 15.56 27.76
C VAL A 410 -15.96 16.39 26.50
N LEU A 411 -16.92 16.35 25.57
CA LEU A 411 -16.89 17.17 24.37
C LEU A 411 -16.95 18.66 24.72
N ALA A 412 -17.80 19.06 25.67
CA ALA A 412 -17.90 20.44 26.15
C ALA A 412 -16.58 20.93 26.78
N ARG A 413 -15.92 20.11 27.59
CA ARG A 413 -14.62 20.45 28.17
C ARG A 413 -13.53 20.68 27.11
N ILE A 414 -13.52 19.88 26.07
CA ILE A 414 -12.55 20.03 24.98
C ILE A 414 -12.80 21.34 24.21
N LEU A 415 -14.07 21.66 23.97
CA LEU A 415 -14.46 22.86 23.20
C LEU A 415 -14.27 24.15 24.02
N GLU A 416 -14.44 24.10 25.33
CA GLU A 416 -14.28 25.25 26.24
C GLU A 416 -12.83 25.52 26.64
N GLY A 417 -11.88 24.59 26.36
CA GLY A 417 -10.46 24.79 26.62
C GLY A 417 -10.10 24.89 28.12
N GLU A 418 -10.96 24.38 29.00
CA GLU A 418 -10.66 24.31 30.42
C GLU A 418 -9.72 23.11 30.72
N ALA A 419 -8.58 23.45 31.34
CA ALA A 419 -7.58 22.52 31.82
C ALA A 419 -8.01 21.82 33.12
#